data_426bd0afd0955481c19c00b0aed99717
#
_entry.id   426bd0afd0955481c19c00b0aed99717
#
_cell.length_a   1.000
_cell.length_b   1.000
_cell.length_c   1.000
_cell.angle_alpha   90.00
_cell.angle_beta   90.00
_cell.angle_gamma   90.00
#
_symmetry.space_group_name_H-M   'P 1'
#
loop_
_entity.id
_entity.type
_entity.pdbx_description
1 polymer ?
#
loop_
_entity_poly.entity_id
_entity_poly.type
_entity_poly.pdbx_seq_one_letter_code
_entity_poly.pdbx_strand_id
1 'polypeptide(L)'
;MGKSTEMDVKVKFGLKSFIAVVAILLAVLVVVGVLTYAIPAGRYTVYTTDEAKKDTPFYQYTEDASLNKQIVIDSYRELAEGENTSRLPVWRWLTSPFEALLFGSNSTNMIMIIALLLVLGGTFKVLEESGGLVSLVRVIMAKLQAKRFIAIWVITAVIMLLSAVFGLQEQLLILYPVFAMLCTALNWSRFTAISFVLIASGVGFTTAITNPLTIGTASIAAGVSVTDGLWYRLIIFCVMYVVTSFFLVTLAKHDEKTATQKFDVDGFVLVTPEEHKEDMRKAKMIIALFSVALLSVIVTTAIDSLRSLAMVFMAVAFIVGTVIVGKLLLGTYKQLGKSFAKGVKDVLPSIVIIMIAFGITHIAQEGNILHTIFYYFYNSVTDISPYLAVVILYVFVLIIEFFIPSASAKAVLIIPMLTLAPIEGISKTVIILTYLFADGYTNVLYPTCGTLLVGLGLADVSFAQWFKKTILFQLFLMALSLAFLMLAVFIGL
;
A
#
# COMPACT_ATOMS: atom_id res chain seq x y z
N MET A 1 10.75 21.96 -39.73
CA MET A 1 11.44 21.86 -38.46
C MET A 1 10.39 22.00 -37.36
N GLY A 2 9.74 20.87 -37.01
CA GLY A 2 8.76 20.82 -35.94
C GLY A 2 9.49 20.80 -34.59
N LYS A 3 9.13 21.70 -33.69
CA LYS A 3 9.52 21.58 -32.27
C LYS A 3 9.08 20.22 -31.78
N SER A 4 10.03 19.31 -31.57
CA SER A 4 9.78 18.10 -30.77
C SER A 4 9.23 18.57 -29.44
N THR A 5 7.98 18.29 -29.17
CA THR A 5 7.36 18.53 -27.86
C THR A 5 8.08 17.57 -26.89
N GLU A 6 9.13 18.06 -26.24
CA GLU A 6 9.80 17.30 -25.19
C GLU A 6 8.76 16.97 -24.11
N MET A 7 8.45 15.70 -23.97
CA MET A 7 7.57 15.21 -22.92
C MET A 7 8.37 15.20 -21.60
N ASP A 8 8.48 16.38 -20.97
CA ASP A 8 9.19 16.57 -19.70
C ASP A 8 8.26 16.15 -18.54
N VAL A 9 8.12 14.85 -18.33
CA VAL A 9 7.44 14.30 -17.16
C VAL A 9 8.44 14.31 -15.99
N LYS A 10 8.58 15.47 -15.36
CA LYS A 10 9.40 15.59 -14.14
C LYS A 10 8.68 14.90 -12.98
N VAL A 11 9.18 13.74 -12.58
CA VAL A 11 8.87 13.13 -11.29
C VAL A 11 9.67 13.89 -10.22
N LYS A 12 9.13 15.02 -9.75
CA LYS A 12 9.74 15.82 -8.67
C LYS A 12 8.67 16.20 -7.66
N PHE A 13 9.00 15.99 -6.39
CA PHE A 13 8.22 16.55 -5.29
C PHE A 13 8.16 18.07 -5.40
N GLY A 14 6.96 18.63 -5.56
CA GLY A 14 6.76 20.07 -5.40
C GLY A 14 7.03 20.45 -3.95
N LEU A 15 7.90 21.44 -3.72
CA LEU A 15 8.26 21.87 -2.36
C LEU A 15 7.04 22.20 -1.48
N LYS A 16 6.02 22.82 -2.07
CA LYS A 16 4.75 23.15 -1.35
C LYS A 16 3.99 21.91 -0.94
N SER A 17 3.89 20.91 -1.83
CA SER A 17 3.22 19.63 -1.55
C SER A 17 3.99 18.85 -0.48
N PHE A 18 5.31 18.84 -0.54
CA PHE A 18 6.16 18.22 0.47
C PHE A 18 5.95 18.83 1.86
N ILE A 19 6.06 20.16 1.98
CA ILE A 19 5.86 20.86 3.26
C ILE A 19 4.46 20.59 3.82
N ALA A 20 3.42 20.60 2.98
CA ALA A 20 2.06 20.33 3.43
C ALA A 20 1.89 18.90 3.98
N VAL A 21 2.46 17.91 3.31
CA VAL A 21 2.42 16.50 3.76
C VAL A 21 3.19 16.33 5.07
N VAL A 22 4.40 16.88 5.17
CA VAL A 22 5.20 16.84 6.41
C VAL A 22 4.46 17.52 7.56
N ALA A 23 3.83 18.68 7.33
CA ALA A 23 3.07 19.37 8.35
C ALA A 23 1.88 18.55 8.87
N ILE A 24 1.14 17.88 7.95
CA ILE A 24 0.04 16.97 8.32
C ILE A 24 0.57 15.82 9.17
N LEU A 25 1.65 15.17 8.75
CA LEU A 25 2.23 14.04 9.48
C LEU A 25 2.75 14.44 10.86
N LEU A 26 3.41 15.61 10.97
CA LEU A 26 3.86 16.13 12.26
C LEU A 26 2.67 16.46 13.18
N ALA A 27 1.58 17.00 12.63
CA ALA A 27 0.36 17.22 13.41
C ALA A 27 -0.22 15.89 13.92
N VAL A 28 -0.29 14.86 13.06
CA VAL A 28 -0.74 13.51 13.47
C VAL A 28 0.19 12.92 14.52
N LEU A 29 1.50 13.06 14.36
CA LEU A 29 2.51 12.59 15.31
C LEU A 29 2.31 13.22 16.70
N VAL A 30 2.04 14.53 16.74
CA VAL A 30 1.72 15.24 17.99
C VAL A 30 0.40 14.71 18.58
N VAL A 31 -0.65 14.52 17.76
CA VAL A 31 -1.94 13.97 18.24
C VAL A 31 -1.72 12.59 18.86
N VAL A 32 -1.01 11.69 18.19
CA VAL A 32 -0.73 10.35 18.73
C VAL A 32 0.12 10.42 19.99
N GLY A 33 1.13 11.32 20.03
CA GLY A 33 1.90 11.59 21.23
C GLY A 33 1.02 12.04 22.40
N VAL A 34 0.06 12.94 22.18
CA VAL A 34 -0.92 13.36 23.20
C VAL A 34 -1.82 12.20 23.64
N LEU A 35 -2.23 11.34 22.71
CA LEU A 35 -3.04 10.16 23.06
C LEU A 35 -2.32 9.22 24.02
N THR A 36 -0.98 9.15 24.00
CA THR A 36 -0.24 8.37 25.01
C THR A 36 -0.33 8.94 26.43
N TYR A 37 -0.81 10.18 26.60
CA TYR A 37 -1.10 10.78 27.90
C TYR A 37 -2.57 10.67 28.28
N ALA A 38 -3.47 10.61 27.29
CA ALA A 38 -4.92 10.59 27.50
C ALA A 38 -5.46 9.16 27.67
N ILE A 39 -4.88 8.18 26.95
CA ILE A 39 -5.27 6.79 27.02
C ILE A 39 -4.37 6.08 28.04
N PRO A 40 -4.93 5.39 29.06
CA PRO A 40 -4.13 4.60 29.99
C PRO A 40 -3.30 3.54 29.22
N ALA A 41 -2.05 3.38 29.59
CA ALA A 41 -1.27 2.28 29.05
C ALA A 41 -1.75 0.97 29.65
N GLY A 42 -1.95 -0.01 28.81
CA GLY A 42 -2.36 -1.32 29.23
C GLY A 42 -1.61 -2.42 28.49
N ARG A 43 -1.51 -3.57 29.12
CA ARG A 43 -0.86 -4.73 28.53
C ARG A 43 -1.60 -6.00 28.87
N TYR A 44 -1.71 -6.88 27.87
CA TYR A 44 -2.06 -8.27 28.08
C TYR A 44 -0.81 -9.09 28.43
N THR A 45 -0.98 -10.13 29.21
CA THR A 45 0.09 -11.10 29.49
C THR A 45 0.32 -11.92 28.21
N VAL A 46 1.59 -12.04 27.82
CA VAL A 46 2.03 -12.78 26.60
C VAL A 46 2.94 -13.91 27.08
N TYR A 47 2.64 -15.12 26.67
CA TYR A 47 3.47 -16.30 26.94
C TYR A 47 4.07 -16.85 25.65
N THR A 48 5.20 -17.55 25.75
CA THR A 48 5.74 -18.36 24.66
C THR A 48 4.97 -19.68 24.54
N THR A 49 4.95 -20.29 23.36
CA THR A 49 4.13 -21.50 23.07
C THR A 49 4.41 -22.67 23.99
N ASP A 50 5.65 -22.80 24.50
CA ASP A 50 6.04 -23.90 25.39
C ASP A 50 5.48 -23.77 26.80
N GLU A 51 5.22 -22.55 27.26
CA GLU A 51 4.58 -22.26 28.56
C GLU A 51 3.06 -22.33 28.48
N ALA A 52 2.50 -22.07 27.32
CA ALA A 52 1.08 -21.98 27.07
C ALA A 52 0.32 -23.31 27.02
N LYS A 53 1.03 -24.44 26.91
CA LYS A 53 0.42 -25.80 26.88
C LYS A 53 -0.21 -26.23 28.21
N LYS A 54 -0.14 -25.40 29.24
CA LYS A 54 -0.72 -25.68 30.57
C LYS A 54 -2.03 -24.89 30.77
N ASP A 55 -3.15 -25.44 30.30
CA ASP A 55 -4.53 -25.21 30.77
C ASP A 55 -5.18 -23.82 30.70
N THR A 56 -4.78 -22.93 29.79
CA THR A 56 -5.47 -21.64 29.60
C THR A 56 -5.85 -21.41 28.12
N PRO A 57 -6.97 -20.72 27.82
CA PRO A 57 -7.35 -20.36 26.46
C PRO A 57 -6.41 -19.27 25.93
N PHE A 58 -5.56 -19.61 24.98
CA PHE A 58 -4.54 -18.73 24.44
C PHE A 58 -4.78 -18.38 22.98
N TYR A 59 -4.28 -17.20 22.62
CA TYR A 59 -4.08 -16.80 21.24
C TYR A 59 -2.64 -16.93 20.82
N GLN A 60 -2.39 -17.61 19.69
CA GLN A 60 -1.08 -17.60 19.05
C GLN A 60 -0.86 -16.24 18.38
N TYR A 61 0.06 -15.49 18.93
CA TYR A 61 0.58 -14.26 18.39
C TYR A 61 2.02 -14.50 17.94
N THR A 62 2.25 -14.46 16.62
CA THR A 62 3.60 -14.58 16.08
C THR A 62 4.06 -13.22 15.57
N GLU A 63 4.90 -12.53 16.33
CA GLU A 63 5.67 -11.37 15.84
C GLU A 63 6.75 -11.81 14.86
N ASP A 64 7.26 -13.00 15.07
CA ASP A 64 8.23 -13.68 14.24
C ASP A 64 7.79 -15.13 14.12
N ALA A 65 7.88 -15.73 12.94
CA ALA A 65 7.51 -17.11 12.71
C ALA A 65 8.28 -18.11 13.63
N SER A 66 9.37 -17.65 14.27
CA SER A 66 10.18 -18.39 15.22
C SER A 66 9.73 -18.26 16.69
N LEU A 67 8.88 -17.29 17.04
CA LEU A 67 8.44 -16.99 18.41
C LEU A 67 6.93 -17.04 18.48
N ASN A 68 6.35 -18.21 18.72
CA ASN A 68 4.94 -18.37 19.03
C ASN A 68 4.63 -17.72 20.39
N LYS A 69 4.14 -16.49 20.37
CA LYS A 69 3.65 -15.77 21.55
C LYS A 69 2.13 -15.87 21.61
N GLN A 70 1.59 -16.02 22.81
CA GLN A 70 0.15 -16.14 23.06
C GLN A 70 -0.32 -15.10 24.05
N ILE A 71 -1.44 -14.45 23.75
CA ILE A 71 -2.05 -13.42 24.60
C ILE A 71 -3.17 -14.06 25.43
N VAL A 72 -3.19 -13.80 26.74
CA VAL A 72 -4.28 -14.21 27.64
C VAL A 72 -5.29 -13.08 27.74
N ILE A 73 -6.52 -13.28 27.26
CA ILE A 73 -7.55 -12.23 27.21
C ILE A 73 -7.88 -11.66 28.58
N ASP A 74 -8.08 -12.52 29.58
CA ASP A 74 -8.47 -12.09 30.92
C ASP A 74 -7.32 -11.49 31.73
N SER A 75 -6.13 -11.37 31.12
CA SER A 75 -4.93 -10.83 31.76
C SER A 75 -4.70 -9.34 31.53
N TYR A 76 -5.65 -8.64 30.91
CA TYR A 76 -5.46 -7.20 30.71
C TYR A 76 -5.26 -6.49 32.06
N ARG A 77 -4.22 -5.69 32.11
CA ARG A 77 -3.98 -4.78 33.23
C ARG A 77 -3.51 -3.42 32.75
N GLU A 78 -3.95 -2.39 33.42
CA GLU A 78 -3.36 -1.08 33.27
C GLU A 78 -1.93 -1.09 33.88
N LEU A 79 -1.00 -0.44 33.20
CA LEU A 79 0.37 -0.33 33.68
C LEU A 79 0.43 0.76 34.74
N ALA A 80 1.02 0.45 35.92
CA ALA A 80 1.22 1.43 36.99
C ALA A 80 2.26 2.50 36.59
N GLU A 81 2.16 3.67 37.21
CA GLU A 81 3.18 4.71 37.04
C GLU A 81 4.55 4.18 37.45
N GLY A 82 5.50 4.13 36.52
CA GLY A 82 6.85 3.57 36.72
C GLY A 82 7.10 2.21 36.07
N GLU A 83 6.07 1.45 35.67
CA GLU A 83 6.21 0.25 34.84
C GLU A 83 6.27 0.64 33.36
N ASN A 84 7.47 0.74 32.80
CA ASN A 84 7.71 1.04 31.38
C ASN A 84 6.66 1.97 30.73
N THR A 85 6.74 3.18 31.13
CA THR A 85 6.19 4.45 30.65
C THR A 85 5.12 4.41 29.58
N SER A 86 3.88 4.57 30.02
CA SER A 86 2.75 4.97 29.16
C SER A 86 2.92 6.37 28.56
N ARG A 87 3.64 7.25 29.25
CA ARG A 87 3.81 8.65 28.86
C ARG A 87 5.17 8.84 28.19
N LEU A 88 5.17 8.83 26.86
CA LEU A 88 6.41 9.10 26.13
C LEU A 88 6.79 10.57 26.23
N PRO A 89 8.00 10.92 26.69
CA PRO A 89 8.46 12.30 26.73
C PRO A 89 8.34 12.97 25.37
N VAL A 90 7.97 14.25 25.33
CA VAL A 90 7.71 15.00 24.09
C VAL A 90 8.91 14.96 23.11
N TRP A 91 10.14 14.90 23.62
CA TRP A 91 11.31 14.77 22.76
C TRP A 91 11.35 13.45 21.98
N ARG A 92 10.80 12.33 22.53
CA ARG A 92 10.69 11.05 21.82
C ARG A 92 9.69 11.13 20.68
N TRP A 93 8.73 12.03 20.69
CA TRP A 93 7.86 12.21 19.53
C TRP A 93 8.66 12.70 18.33
N LEU A 94 9.63 13.60 18.52
CA LEU A 94 10.47 14.13 17.45
C LEU A 94 11.56 13.13 17.01
N THR A 95 12.05 12.29 17.92
CA THR A 95 13.06 11.26 17.61
C THR A 95 12.45 9.98 17.08
N SER A 96 11.13 9.77 17.24
CA SER A 96 10.43 8.56 16.85
C SER A 96 10.64 8.12 15.38
N PRO A 97 10.80 9.00 14.37
CA PRO A 97 11.15 8.59 13.02
C PRO A 97 12.48 7.83 12.92
N PHE A 98 13.44 8.23 13.74
CA PHE A 98 14.76 7.59 13.81
C PHE A 98 14.71 6.34 14.72
N GLU A 99 13.98 6.40 15.83
CA GLU A 99 13.76 5.24 16.70
C GLU A 99 13.04 4.12 15.95
N ALA A 100 12.02 4.44 15.16
CA ALA A 100 11.31 3.49 14.30
C ALA A 100 12.24 2.81 13.29
N LEU A 101 13.20 3.54 12.72
CA LEU A 101 14.16 3.01 11.77
C LEU A 101 15.17 2.06 12.43
N LEU A 102 15.63 2.38 13.63
CA LEU A 102 16.72 1.66 14.29
C LEU A 102 16.23 0.56 15.23
N PHE A 103 15.12 0.76 15.91
CA PHE A 103 14.65 -0.08 17.02
C PHE A 103 13.17 -0.48 16.91
N GLY A 104 12.42 0.07 15.94
CA GLY A 104 11.00 -0.22 15.78
C GLY A 104 10.74 -1.67 15.39
N SER A 105 9.63 -2.24 15.82
CA SER A 105 9.18 -3.58 15.44
C SER A 105 9.05 -3.77 13.91
N ASN A 106 8.80 -2.68 13.18
CA ASN A 106 8.69 -2.65 11.73
C ASN A 106 9.94 -2.08 11.02
N SER A 107 11.09 -1.97 11.70
CA SER A 107 12.32 -1.38 11.15
C SER A 107 12.78 -2.06 9.86
N THR A 108 12.75 -3.39 9.80
CA THR A 108 13.13 -4.16 8.62
C THR A 108 12.27 -3.81 7.40
N ASN A 109 10.94 -3.74 7.56
CA ASN A 109 10.04 -3.35 6.48
C ASN A 109 10.30 -1.92 6.03
N MET A 110 10.51 -1.01 6.97
CA MET A 110 10.83 0.39 6.67
C MET A 110 12.13 0.51 5.88
N ILE A 111 13.19 -0.20 6.29
CA ILE A 111 14.48 -0.22 5.57
C ILE A 111 14.30 -0.78 4.16
N MET A 112 13.55 -1.88 4.00
CA MET A 112 13.29 -2.47 2.68
C MET A 112 12.52 -1.53 1.75
N ILE A 113 11.51 -0.83 2.25
CA ILE A 113 10.74 0.15 1.47
C ILE A 113 11.65 1.32 1.05
N ILE A 114 12.47 1.84 1.96
CA ILE A 114 13.42 2.93 1.66
C ILE A 114 14.44 2.47 0.61
N ALA A 115 15.04 1.29 0.79
CA ALA A 115 16.02 0.74 -0.15
C ALA A 115 15.42 0.55 -1.54
N LEU A 116 14.23 -0.03 -1.62
CA LEU A 116 13.50 -0.20 -2.87
C LEU A 116 13.22 1.16 -3.53
N LEU A 117 12.76 2.15 -2.79
CA LEU A 117 12.46 3.48 -3.31
C LEU A 117 13.71 4.16 -3.90
N LEU A 118 14.87 4.03 -3.26
CA LEU A 118 16.15 4.55 -3.77
C LEU A 118 16.53 3.87 -5.10
N VAL A 119 16.39 2.55 -5.15
CA VAL A 119 16.66 1.77 -6.38
C VAL A 119 15.71 2.19 -7.50
N LEU A 120 14.43 2.34 -7.21
CA LEU A 120 13.42 2.75 -8.18
C LEU A 120 13.68 4.17 -8.71
N GLY A 121 13.94 5.11 -7.83
CA GLY A 121 14.27 6.49 -8.21
C GLY A 121 15.45 6.53 -9.18
N GLY A 122 16.52 5.80 -8.84
CA GLY A 122 17.70 5.66 -9.70
C GLY A 122 17.37 5.03 -11.05
N THR A 123 16.66 3.89 -11.04
CA THR A 123 16.23 3.17 -12.25
C THR A 123 15.41 4.06 -13.19
N PHE A 124 14.36 4.68 -12.66
CA PHE A 124 13.51 5.54 -13.50
C PHE A 124 14.25 6.70 -14.13
N LYS A 125 15.17 7.31 -13.40
CA LYS A 125 15.98 8.41 -13.96
C LYS A 125 16.89 7.94 -15.09
N VAL A 126 17.45 6.74 -14.97
CA VAL A 126 18.21 6.11 -16.06
C VAL A 126 17.33 5.87 -17.28
N LEU A 127 16.13 5.31 -17.08
CA LEU A 127 15.20 5.03 -18.18
C LEU A 127 14.63 6.31 -18.82
N GLU A 128 14.40 7.37 -18.03
CA GLU A 128 13.98 8.69 -18.50
C GLU A 128 15.08 9.33 -19.36
N GLU A 129 16.30 9.48 -18.83
CA GLU A 129 17.41 10.14 -19.53
C GLU A 129 17.91 9.34 -20.76
N SER A 130 17.64 8.04 -20.82
CA SER A 130 17.90 7.21 -22.01
C SER A 130 16.85 7.34 -23.13
N GLY A 131 15.75 8.07 -22.86
CA GLY A 131 14.60 8.14 -23.77
C GLY A 131 13.77 6.84 -23.84
N GLY A 132 14.14 5.83 -23.03
CA GLY A 132 13.49 4.52 -23.06
C GLY A 132 12.02 4.57 -22.66
N LEU A 133 11.67 5.36 -21.63
CA LEU A 133 10.28 5.51 -21.22
C LEU A 133 9.41 6.14 -22.31
N VAL A 134 9.94 7.14 -23.04
CA VAL A 134 9.26 7.77 -24.19
C VAL A 134 9.00 6.74 -25.27
N SER A 135 10.02 5.92 -25.61
CA SER A 135 9.89 4.84 -26.58
C SER A 135 8.84 3.80 -26.16
N LEU A 136 8.82 3.41 -24.90
CA LEU A 136 7.83 2.49 -24.35
C LEU A 136 6.40 3.04 -24.51
N VAL A 137 6.20 4.29 -24.11
CA VAL A 137 4.87 4.94 -24.19
C VAL A 137 4.44 5.09 -25.64
N ARG A 138 5.34 5.46 -26.55
CA ARG A 138 5.04 5.58 -27.98
C ARG A 138 4.57 4.26 -28.58
N VAL A 139 5.25 3.16 -28.28
CA VAL A 139 4.85 1.80 -28.72
C VAL A 139 3.48 1.40 -28.15
N ILE A 140 3.21 1.72 -26.88
CA ILE A 140 1.93 1.44 -26.25
C ILE A 140 0.81 2.28 -26.90
N MET A 141 1.05 3.56 -27.11
CA MET A 141 0.08 4.49 -27.69
C MET A 141 -0.31 4.11 -29.11
N ALA A 142 0.65 3.72 -29.95
CA ALA A 142 0.39 3.25 -31.32
C ALA A 142 -0.66 2.12 -31.36
N LYS A 143 -0.78 1.31 -30.30
CA LYS A 143 -1.73 0.19 -30.20
C LYS A 143 -3.01 0.54 -29.46
N LEU A 144 -2.94 1.41 -28.45
CA LEU A 144 -4.04 1.62 -27.49
C LEU A 144 -4.86 2.87 -27.74
N GLN A 145 -4.39 3.85 -28.53
CA GLN A 145 -5.06 5.12 -28.74
C GLN A 145 -6.54 4.97 -29.12
N ALA A 146 -6.88 4.09 -30.08
CA ALA A 146 -8.24 3.86 -30.52
C ALA A 146 -9.13 3.15 -29.49
N LYS A 147 -8.55 2.44 -28.52
CA LYS A 147 -9.24 1.61 -27.51
C LYS A 147 -8.89 2.03 -26.08
N ARG A 148 -8.53 3.29 -25.86
CA ARG A 148 -7.99 3.79 -24.58
C ARG A 148 -8.87 3.51 -23.36
N PHE A 149 -10.19 3.59 -23.49
CA PHE A 149 -11.10 3.29 -22.39
C PHE A 149 -11.20 1.78 -22.09
N ILE A 150 -11.08 0.93 -23.10
CA ILE A 150 -10.98 -0.53 -22.88
C ILE A 150 -9.68 -0.86 -22.18
N ALA A 151 -8.59 -0.16 -22.54
CA ALA A 151 -7.31 -0.35 -21.88
C ALA A 151 -7.38 -0.05 -20.36
N ILE A 152 -8.19 0.93 -19.92
CA ILE A 152 -8.41 1.19 -18.49
C ILE A 152 -8.95 -0.05 -17.78
N TRP A 153 -9.96 -0.72 -18.35
CA TRP A 153 -10.52 -1.94 -17.77
C TRP A 153 -9.46 -3.04 -17.65
N VAL A 154 -8.68 -3.27 -18.69
CA VAL A 154 -7.62 -4.29 -18.68
C VAL A 154 -6.53 -3.96 -17.66
N ILE A 155 -6.07 -2.72 -17.62
CA ILE A 155 -5.05 -2.26 -16.68
C ILE A 155 -5.56 -2.41 -15.24
N THR A 156 -6.79 -1.96 -14.97
CA THR A 156 -7.41 -2.08 -13.66
C THR A 156 -7.51 -3.55 -13.23
N ALA A 157 -7.94 -4.46 -14.13
CA ALA A 157 -7.99 -5.88 -13.84
C ALA A 157 -6.62 -6.44 -13.45
N VAL A 158 -5.58 -6.11 -14.22
CA VAL A 158 -4.21 -6.60 -13.96
C VAL A 158 -3.69 -6.08 -12.63
N ILE A 159 -3.81 -4.78 -12.35
CA ILE A 159 -3.34 -4.18 -11.09
C ILE A 159 -4.10 -4.77 -9.90
N MET A 160 -5.43 -4.86 -10.00
CA MET A 160 -6.26 -5.44 -8.94
C MET A 160 -5.92 -6.91 -8.70
N LEU A 161 -5.75 -7.72 -9.76
CA LEU A 161 -5.38 -9.14 -9.62
C LEU A 161 -4.01 -9.31 -8.97
N LEU A 162 -3.00 -8.53 -9.39
CA LEU A 162 -1.67 -8.59 -8.78
C LEU A 162 -1.72 -8.24 -7.29
N SER A 163 -2.54 -7.29 -6.92
CA SER A 163 -2.72 -6.89 -5.53
C SER A 163 -3.55 -7.91 -4.74
N ALA A 164 -4.66 -8.40 -5.30
CA ALA A 164 -5.57 -9.35 -4.62
C ALA A 164 -4.97 -10.75 -4.46
N VAL A 165 -4.10 -11.18 -5.37
CA VAL A 165 -3.51 -12.53 -5.37
C VAL A 165 -2.16 -12.54 -4.65
N PHE A 166 -1.29 -11.57 -4.92
CA PHE A 166 0.09 -11.57 -4.43
C PHE A 166 0.37 -10.53 -3.34
N GLY A 167 -0.57 -9.62 -3.06
CA GLY A 167 -0.38 -8.55 -2.08
C GLY A 167 0.54 -7.42 -2.57
N LEU A 168 0.65 -7.24 -3.88
CA LEU A 168 1.51 -6.22 -4.47
C LEU A 168 0.78 -4.86 -4.47
N GLN A 169 0.96 -4.06 -3.45
CA GLN A 169 0.43 -2.70 -3.41
C GLN A 169 1.55 -1.66 -3.54
N GLU A 170 2.52 -1.71 -2.65
CA GLU A 170 3.67 -0.81 -2.63
C GLU A 170 4.53 -0.98 -3.88
N GLN A 171 4.73 -2.22 -4.30
CA GLN A 171 5.54 -2.59 -5.47
C GLN A 171 4.96 -2.05 -6.77
N LEU A 172 3.63 -1.92 -6.85
CA LEU A 172 2.96 -1.40 -8.05
C LEU A 172 3.16 0.11 -8.26
N LEU A 173 3.61 0.86 -7.24
CA LEU A 173 4.00 2.27 -7.39
C LEU A 173 5.08 2.48 -8.45
N ILE A 174 5.88 1.45 -8.72
CA ILE A 174 6.88 1.43 -9.77
C ILE A 174 6.29 1.73 -11.16
N LEU A 175 5.03 1.37 -11.39
CA LEU A 175 4.38 1.58 -12.68
C LEU A 175 3.95 3.05 -12.88
N TYR A 176 3.95 3.86 -11.81
CA TYR A 176 3.46 5.24 -11.88
C TYR A 176 4.13 6.07 -12.98
N PRO A 177 5.47 6.11 -13.16
CA PRO A 177 6.07 6.93 -14.20
C PRO A 177 5.63 6.53 -15.61
N VAL A 178 5.41 5.24 -15.87
CA VAL A 178 4.86 4.76 -17.14
C VAL A 178 3.44 5.27 -17.33
N PHE A 179 2.59 5.17 -16.29
CA PHE A 179 1.23 5.70 -16.36
C PHE A 179 1.20 7.22 -16.45
N ALA A 180 2.10 7.93 -15.78
CA ALA A 180 2.19 9.38 -15.88
C ALA A 180 2.47 9.83 -17.32
N MET A 181 3.39 9.19 -18.01
CA MET A 181 3.69 9.47 -19.42
C MET A 181 2.52 9.08 -20.33
N LEU A 182 1.94 7.89 -20.13
CA LEU A 182 0.79 7.43 -20.90
C LEU A 182 -0.41 8.37 -20.76
N CYS A 183 -0.72 8.79 -19.53
CA CYS A 183 -1.81 9.72 -19.24
C CYS A 183 -1.54 11.10 -19.86
N THR A 184 -0.31 11.61 -19.79
CA THR A 184 0.07 12.86 -20.44
C THR A 184 -0.16 12.78 -21.96
N ALA A 185 0.25 11.67 -22.59
CA ALA A 185 0.02 11.43 -24.01
C ALA A 185 -1.46 11.32 -24.38
N LEU A 186 -2.33 10.88 -23.45
CA LEU A 186 -3.78 10.78 -23.62
C LEU A 186 -4.53 12.06 -23.17
N ASN A 187 -3.82 13.12 -22.80
CA ASN A 187 -4.39 14.35 -22.22
C ASN A 187 -5.12 14.11 -20.88
N TRP A 188 -4.67 13.10 -20.11
CA TRP A 188 -5.17 12.83 -18.78
C TRP A 188 -4.21 13.41 -17.74
N SER A 189 -4.73 13.76 -16.57
CA SER A 189 -3.95 14.39 -15.50
C SER A 189 -3.02 13.41 -14.77
N ARG A 190 -2.00 13.97 -14.09
CA ARG A 190 -1.14 13.19 -13.17
C ARG A 190 -1.95 12.57 -12.04
N PHE A 191 -3.05 13.23 -11.64
CA PHE A 191 -3.99 12.70 -10.66
C PHE A 191 -4.63 11.39 -11.16
N THR A 192 -5.07 11.35 -12.41
CA THR A 192 -5.60 10.13 -13.04
C THR A 192 -4.53 9.05 -13.14
N ALA A 193 -3.29 9.40 -13.49
CA ALA A 193 -2.20 8.45 -13.57
C ALA A 193 -1.91 7.76 -12.22
N ILE A 194 -1.84 8.53 -11.14
CA ILE A 194 -1.62 7.94 -9.81
C ILE A 194 -2.85 7.18 -9.30
N SER A 195 -4.05 7.59 -9.70
CA SER A 195 -5.29 6.90 -9.36
C SER A 195 -5.35 5.48 -9.96
N PHE A 196 -4.81 5.26 -11.17
CA PHE A 196 -4.68 3.91 -11.74
C PHE A 196 -3.86 2.98 -10.85
N VAL A 197 -2.81 3.50 -10.23
CA VAL A 197 -1.96 2.68 -9.37
C VAL A 197 -2.55 2.53 -7.98
N LEU A 198 -2.80 3.65 -7.28
CA LEU A 198 -3.22 3.63 -5.88
C LEU A 198 -4.63 3.03 -5.69
N ILE A 199 -5.62 3.49 -6.46
CA ILE A 199 -7.00 3.03 -6.26
C ILE A 199 -7.15 1.58 -6.68
N ALA A 200 -6.63 1.19 -7.86
CA ALA A 200 -6.75 -0.18 -8.31
C ALA A 200 -5.98 -1.16 -7.40
N SER A 201 -4.76 -0.81 -6.96
CA SER A 201 -4.02 -1.67 -6.04
C SER A 201 -4.65 -1.74 -4.65
N GLY A 202 -5.14 -0.62 -4.10
CA GLY A 202 -5.81 -0.57 -2.82
C GLY A 202 -7.10 -1.39 -2.80
N VAL A 203 -7.95 -1.24 -3.82
CA VAL A 203 -9.17 -2.04 -3.95
C VAL A 203 -8.86 -3.52 -4.18
N GLY A 204 -7.83 -3.83 -4.99
CA GLY A 204 -7.35 -5.20 -5.16
C GLY A 204 -6.88 -5.81 -3.83
N PHE A 205 -6.14 -5.04 -3.04
CA PHE A 205 -5.65 -5.45 -1.71
C PHE A 205 -6.80 -5.71 -0.73
N THR A 206 -7.83 -4.87 -0.75
CA THR A 206 -9.07 -5.02 0.04
C THR A 206 -9.81 -6.31 -0.28
N THR A 207 -9.91 -6.67 -1.56
CA THR A 207 -10.67 -7.85 -1.99
C THR A 207 -9.93 -9.17 -1.83
N ALA A 208 -8.64 -9.14 -1.55
CA ALA A 208 -7.72 -10.20 -1.13
C ALA A 208 -8.15 -11.64 -1.47
N ILE A 209 -7.97 -12.09 -2.71
CA ILE A 209 -8.34 -13.45 -3.14
C ILE A 209 -7.48 -14.50 -2.42
N THR A 210 -6.15 -14.37 -2.54
CA THR A 210 -5.15 -15.24 -1.91
C THR A 210 -3.96 -14.47 -1.35
N ASN A 211 -4.07 -13.14 -1.26
CA ASN A 211 -3.02 -12.24 -0.80
C ASN A 211 -2.35 -12.77 0.49
N PRO A 212 -1.07 -13.15 0.44
CA PRO A 212 -0.39 -13.76 1.59
C PRO A 212 -0.19 -12.79 2.76
N LEU A 213 -0.15 -11.47 2.50
CA LEU A 213 0.09 -10.45 3.52
C LEU A 213 -1.16 -10.12 4.34
N THR A 214 -2.34 -10.36 3.79
CA THR A 214 -3.62 -10.08 4.45
C THR A 214 -4.36 -11.37 4.78
N ILE A 215 -5.11 -11.93 3.82
CA ILE A 215 -5.90 -13.15 4.05
C ILE A 215 -5.01 -14.33 4.47
N GLY A 216 -3.79 -14.46 3.92
CA GLY A 216 -2.86 -15.51 4.31
C GLY A 216 -2.50 -15.42 5.80
N THR A 217 -2.02 -14.25 6.24
CA THR A 217 -1.64 -14.02 7.64
C THR A 217 -2.85 -14.08 8.57
N ALA A 218 -3.98 -13.47 8.18
CA ALA A 218 -5.20 -13.47 8.98
C ALA A 218 -5.78 -14.87 9.17
N SER A 219 -5.77 -15.71 8.12
CA SER A 219 -6.26 -17.09 8.20
C SER A 219 -5.40 -17.96 9.12
N ILE A 220 -4.07 -17.83 9.04
CA ILE A 220 -3.16 -18.50 9.98
C ILE A 220 -3.45 -18.05 11.41
N ALA A 221 -3.57 -16.75 11.63
CA ALA A 221 -3.83 -16.18 12.95
C ALA A 221 -5.20 -16.60 13.55
N ALA A 222 -6.21 -16.81 12.71
CA ALA A 222 -7.54 -17.28 13.11
C ALA A 222 -7.67 -18.81 13.22
N GLY A 223 -6.67 -19.56 12.72
CA GLY A 223 -6.73 -21.01 12.63
C GLY A 223 -7.77 -21.53 11.65
N VAL A 224 -7.95 -20.86 10.50
CA VAL A 224 -8.87 -21.24 9.41
C VAL A 224 -8.14 -21.35 8.08
N SER A 225 -8.79 -21.98 7.08
CA SER A 225 -8.18 -22.08 5.75
C SER A 225 -8.26 -20.75 4.98
N VAL A 226 -7.23 -20.43 4.19
CA VAL A 226 -7.25 -19.31 3.23
C VAL A 226 -8.38 -19.47 2.21
N THR A 227 -8.82 -20.69 1.94
CA THR A 227 -9.91 -20.99 0.99
C THR A 227 -11.30 -20.79 1.58
N ASP A 228 -11.44 -20.63 2.90
CA ASP A 228 -12.73 -20.38 3.53
C ASP A 228 -13.30 -19.04 3.04
N GLY A 229 -14.54 -19.08 2.53
CA GLY A 229 -15.19 -17.93 1.92
C GLY A 229 -14.57 -17.43 0.60
N LEU A 230 -13.69 -18.20 -0.07
CA LEU A 230 -13.04 -17.79 -1.32
C LEU A 230 -14.06 -17.45 -2.42
N TRP A 231 -15.11 -18.24 -2.59
CA TRP A 231 -16.16 -17.98 -3.57
C TRP A 231 -16.82 -16.60 -3.36
N TYR A 232 -17.03 -16.22 -2.11
CA TYR A 232 -17.62 -14.93 -1.76
C TYR A 232 -16.66 -13.77 -2.07
N ARG A 233 -15.37 -13.93 -1.75
CA ARG A 233 -14.32 -12.95 -2.09
C ARG A 233 -14.15 -12.77 -3.60
N LEU A 234 -14.34 -13.83 -4.40
CA LEU A 234 -14.34 -13.72 -5.86
C LEU A 234 -15.52 -12.89 -6.37
N ILE A 235 -16.72 -13.05 -5.80
CA ILE A 235 -17.88 -12.22 -6.15
C ILE A 235 -17.58 -10.75 -5.80
N ILE A 236 -17.08 -10.50 -4.59
CA ILE A 236 -16.70 -9.15 -4.14
C ILE A 236 -15.66 -8.56 -5.09
N PHE A 237 -14.61 -9.31 -5.43
CA PHE A 237 -13.60 -8.86 -6.39
C PHE A 237 -14.21 -8.43 -7.72
N CYS A 238 -15.10 -9.21 -8.30
CA CYS A 238 -15.75 -8.88 -9.57
C CYS A 238 -16.58 -7.60 -9.48
N VAL A 239 -17.37 -7.41 -8.41
CA VAL A 239 -18.16 -6.20 -8.19
C VAL A 239 -17.27 -4.99 -8.01
N MET A 240 -16.27 -5.10 -7.13
CA MET A 240 -15.32 -4.00 -6.87
C MET A 240 -14.49 -3.64 -8.10
N TYR A 241 -14.12 -4.63 -8.92
CA TYR A 241 -13.44 -4.39 -10.20
C TYR A 241 -14.29 -3.55 -11.15
N VAL A 242 -15.58 -3.89 -11.32
CA VAL A 242 -16.49 -3.13 -12.19
C VAL A 242 -16.63 -1.69 -11.68
N VAL A 243 -16.87 -1.52 -10.40
CA VAL A 243 -17.04 -0.21 -9.77
C VAL A 243 -15.78 0.65 -9.91
N THR A 244 -14.61 0.07 -9.63
CA THR A 244 -13.31 0.76 -9.73
C THR A 244 -12.99 1.15 -11.17
N SER A 245 -13.18 0.23 -12.11
CA SER A 245 -12.95 0.50 -13.55
C SER A 245 -13.85 1.62 -14.06
N PHE A 246 -15.12 1.61 -13.65
CA PHE A 246 -16.08 2.68 -14.02
C PHE A 246 -15.65 4.05 -13.46
N PHE A 247 -15.20 4.09 -12.20
CA PHE A 247 -14.68 5.32 -11.59
C PHE A 247 -13.46 5.86 -12.36
N LEU A 248 -12.49 5.00 -12.68
CA LEU A 248 -11.27 5.40 -13.39
C LEU A 248 -11.57 5.84 -14.83
N VAL A 249 -12.50 5.21 -15.52
CA VAL A 249 -12.98 5.65 -16.85
C VAL A 249 -13.65 7.01 -16.76
N THR A 250 -14.46 7.24 -15.72
CA THR A 250 -15.15 8.53 -15.52
C THR A 250 -14.14 9.64 -15.27
N LEU A 251 -13.12 9.37 -14.48
CA LEU A 251 -12.03 10.30 -14.19
C LEU A 251 -11.24 10.65 -15.47
N ALA A 252 -10.88 9.66 -16.28
CA ALA A 252 -10.19 9.86 -17.55
C ALA A 252 -11.03 10.67 -18.56
N LYS A 253 -12.33 10.37 -18.66
CA LYS A 253 -13.27 11.14 -19.50
C LYS A 253 -13.43 12.59 -19.03
N HIS A 254 -13.41 12.82 -17.72
CA HIS A 254 -13.48 14.18 -17.17
C HIS A 254 -12.22 14.97 -17.55
N ASP A 255 -11.04 14.37 -17.41
CA ASP A 255 -9.78 15.01 -17.81
C ASP A 255 -9.76 15.37 -19.30
N GLU A 256 -10.21 14.49 -20.20
CA GLU A 256 -10.28 14.78 -21.64
C GLU A 256 -11.18 15.98 -21.96
N LYS A 257 -12.27 16.16 -21.21
CA LYS A 257 -13.20 17.29 -21.41
C LYS A 257 -12.64 18.60 -20.87
N THR A 258 -11.83 18.56 -19.82
CA THR A 258 -11.30 19.73 -19.12
C THR A 258 -9.88 20.13 -19.55
N ALA A 259 -9.24 19.33 -20.39
CA ALA A 259 -7.90 19.60 -20.89
C ALA A 259 -7.86 20.91 -21.70
N THR A 260 -7.14 21.90 -21.18
CA THR A 260 -6.96 23.22 -21.82
C THR A 260 -5.92 23.21 -22.92
N GLN A 261 -4.91 22.33 -22.82
CA GLN A 261 -3.91 22.07 -23.85
C GLN A 261 -4.01 20.61 -24.25
N LYS A 262 -4.14 20.34 -25.54
CA LYS A 262 -4.13 18.99 -26.08
C LYS A 262 -2.70 18.64 -26.53
N PHE A 263 -2.20 17.52 -26.02
CA PHE A 263 -0.97 16.94 -26.54
C PHE A 263 -1.23 16.41 -27.96
N ASP A 264 -0.33 16.69 -28.87
CA ASP A 264 -0.41 16.16 -30.24
C ASP A 264 0.00 14.68 -30.23
N VAL A 265 -0.98 13.83 -30.06
CA VAL A 265 -0.80 12.37 -30.01
C VAL A 265 -0.37 11.83 -31.36
N ASP A 266 -0.96 12.34 -32.44
CA ASP A 266 -0.66 11.87 -33.79
C ASP A 266 0.78 12.21 -34.17
N GLY A 267 1.24 13.44 -33.93
CA GLY A 267 2.62 13.84 -34.14
C GLY A 267 3.61 13.10 -33.24
N PHE A 268 3.18 12.67 -32.03
CA PHE A 268 4.00 11.88 -31.11
C PHE A 268 4.18 10.42 -31.57
N VAL A 269 3.16 9.82 -32.16
CA VAL A 269 3.14 8.41 -32.60
C VAL A 269 3.71 8.24 -34.00
N LEU A 270 3.57 9.26 -34.87
CA LEU A 270 4.07 9.25 -36.22
C LEU A 270 5.61 9.43 -36.23
N VAL A 271 6.32 8.32 -36.39
CA VAL A 271 7.78 8.27 -36.46
C VAL A 271 8.20 7.54 -37.70
N THR A 272 9.45 7.75 -38.13
CA THR A 272 10.04 7.01 -39.25
C THR A 272 10.12 5.51 -38.96
N PRO A 273 10.14 4.64 -39.97
CA PRO A 273 10.30 3.19 -39.77
C PRO A 273 11.54 2.81 -38.96
N GLU A 274 12.62 3.57 -39.10
CA GLU A 274 13.87 3.36 -38.35
C GLU A 274 13.72 3.73 -36.89
N GLU A 275 13.13 4.88 -36.59
CA GLU A 275 12.78 5.30 -35.20
C GLU A 275 11.82 4.32 -34.56
N HIS A 276 10.81 3.83 -35.29
CA HIS A 276 9.87 2.82 -34.75
C HIS A 276 10.60 1.52 -34.38
N LYS A 277 11.56 1.07 -35.17
CA LYS A 277 12.37 -0.13 -34.87
C LYS A 277 13.22 0.08 -33.61
N GLU A 278 13.81 1.27 -33.46
CA GLU A 278 14.61 1.61 -32.29
C GLU A 278 13.71 1.71 -31.03
N ASP A 279 12.55 2.39 -31.11
CA ASP A 279 11.58 2.49 -30.03
C ASP A 279 11.10 1.10 -29.60
N MET A 280 10.82 0.22 -30.56
CA MET A 280 10.42 -1.16 -30.27
C MET A 280 11.53 -1.94 -29.54
N ARG A 281 12.78 -1.74 -29.89
CA ARG A 281 13.93 -2.35 -29.19
C ARG A 281 14.04 -1.85 -27.76
N LYS A 282 14.00 -0.52 -27.56
CA LYS A 282 14.04 0.09 -26.22
C LYS A 282 12.87 -0.35 -25.37
N ALA A 283 11.65 -0.33 -25.92
CA ALA A 283 10.44 -0.78 -25.22
C ALA A 283 10.53 -2.25 -24.78
N LYS A 284 11.00 -3.15 -25.65
CA LYS A 284 11.19 -4.57 -25.29
C LYS A 284 12.17 -4.76 -24.13
N MET A 285 13.27 -4.00 -24.10
CA MET A 285 14.27 -4.07 -23.03
C MET A 285 13.66 -3.60 -21.70
N ILE A 286 12.86 -2.54 -21.70
CA ILE A 286 12.20 -2.04 -20.51
C ILE A 286 11.10 -3.00 -20.05
N ILE A 287 10.27 -3.51 -20.96
CA ILE A 287 9.26 -4.52 -20.63
C ILE A 287 9.94 -5.75 -20.01
N ALA A 288 11.07 -6.21 -20.57
CA ALA A 288 11.80 -7.33 -19.99
C ALA A 288 12.30 -7.01 -18.57
N LEU A 289 12.87 -5.82 -18.33
CA LEU A 289 13.30 -5.39 -17.00
C LEU A 289 12.14 -5.45 -15.98
N PHE A 290 11.00 -4.83 -16.30
CA PHE A 290 9.83 -4.82 -15.44
C PHE A 290 9.25 -6.23 -15.25
N SER A 291 9.22 -7.04 -16.32
CA SER A 291 8.70 -8.41 -16.24
C SER A 291 9.57 -9.29 -15.34
N VAL A 292 10.89 -9.19 -15.42
CA VAL A 292 11.82 -9.93 -14.55
C VAL A 292 11.65 -9.49 -13.10
N ALA A 293 11.58 -8.18 -12.85
CA ALA A 293 11.38 -7.67 -11.52
C ALA A 293 10.02 -8.10 -10.92
N LEU A 294 8.94 -8.03 -11.70
CA LEU A 294 7.61 -8.48 -11.26
C LEU A 294 7.59 -10.00 -11.02
N LEU A 295 8.17 -10.77 -11.94
CA LEU A 295 8.25 -12.23 -11.82
C LEU A 295 9.06 -12.64 -10.57
N SER A 296 10.15 -11.92 -10.25
CA SER A 296 10.94 -12.18 -9.05
C SER A 296 10.09 -12.04 -7.78
N VAL A 297 9.21 -11.03 -7.72
CA VAL A 297 8.28 -10.84 -6.58
C VAL A 297 7.22 -11.94 -6.54
N ILE A 298 6.60 -12.26 -7.67
CA ILE A 298 5.58 -13.32 -7.75
C ILE A 298 6.16 -14.66 -7.26
N VAL A 299 7.34 -15.04 -7.74
CA VAL A 299 7.99 -16.29 -7.36
C VAL A 299 8.37 -16.31 -5.88
N THR A 300 8.97 -15.22 -5.38
CA THR A 300 9.39 -15.15 -3.97
C THR A 300 8.20 -15.10 -3.01
N THR A 301 7.11 -14.45 -3.40
CA THR A 301 5.89 -14.40 -2.58
C THR A 301 5.17 -15.76 -2.53
N ALA A 302 5.29 -16.55 -3.60
CA ALA A 302 4.72 -17.90 -3.65
C ALA A 302 5.49 -18.93 -2.82
N ILE A 303 6.75 -18.64 -2.43
CA ILE A 303 7.60 -19.50 -1.63
C ILE A 303 7.64 -18.95 -0.19
N ASP A 304 7.08 -19.69 0.77
CA ASP A 304 6.94 -19.20 2.16
C ASP A 304 8.27 -18.74 2.79
N SER A 305 9.37 -19.48 2.60
CA SER A 305 10.68 -19.14 3.12
C SER A 305 11.31 -17.87 2.51
N LEU A 306 10.88 -17.45 1.33
CA LEU A 306 11.41 -16.28 0.61
C LEU A 306 10.46 -15.08 0.64
N ARG A 307 9.24 -15.24 1.14
CA ARG A 307 8.19 -14.20 1.12
C ARG A 307 8.64 -12.88 1.74
N SER A 308 9.30 -12.94 2.89
CA SER A 308 9.82 -11.75 3.58
C SER A 308 10.92 -11.02 2.78
N LEU A 309 11.56 -11.69 1.85
CA LEU A 309 12.64 -11.15 1.00
C LEU A 309 12.14 -10.66 -0.37
N ALA A 310 10.84 -10.71 -0.65
CA ALA A 310 10.30 -10.36 -1.98
C ALA A 310 10.71 -8.95 -2.44
N MET A 311 10.71 -7.95 -1.55
CA MET A 311 11.17 -6.60 -1.87
C MET A 311 12.67 -6.54 -2.18
N VAL A 312 13.47 -7.37 -1.50
CA VAL A 312 14.92 -7.45 -1.73
C VAL A 312 15.19 -8.03 -3.11
N PHE A 313 14.53 -9.14 -3.48
CA PHE A 313 14.68 -9.75 -4.80
C PHE A 313 14.24 -8.79 -5.91
N MET A 314 13.17 -8.05 -5.72
CA MET A 314 12.73 -7.01 -6.64
C MET A 314 13.78 -5.90 -6.79
N ALA A 315 14.32 -5.39 -5.69
CA ALA A 315 15.37 -4.37 -5.72
C ALA A 315 16.62 -4.86 -6.45
N VAL A 316 17.06 -6.10 -6.19
CA VAL A 316 18.19 -6.72 -6.89
C VAL A 316 17.90 -6.86 -8.39
N ALA A 317 16.72 -7.33 -8.78
CA ALA A 317 16.32 -7.44 -10.19
C ALA A 317 16.35 -6.07 -10.88
N PHE A 318 15.90 -5.00 -10.20
CA PHE A 318 15.99 -3.63 -10.72
C PHE A 318 17.42 -3.13 -10.83
N ILE A 319 18.27 -3.36 -9.85
CA ILE A 319 19.70 -2.95 -9.91
C ILE A 319 20.36 -3.64 -11.08
N VAL A 320 20.28 -4.95 -11.15
CA VAL A 320 20.92 -5.75 -12.22
C VAL A 320 20.37 -5.35 -13.59
N GLY A 321 19.05 -5.30 -13.73
CA GLY A 321 18.41 -4.92 -14.97
C GLY A 321 18.71 -3.47 -15.39
N THR A 322 18.78 -2.54 -14.43
CA THR A 322 19.15 -1.14 -14.70
C THR A 322 20.61 -1.03 -15.17
N VAL A 323 21.52 -1.80 -14.59
CA VAL A 323 22.93 -1.83 -15.04
C VAL A 323 23.00 -2.34 -16.49
N ILE A 324 22.30 -3.43 -16.80
CA ILE A 324 22.31 -4.02 -18.16
C ILE A 324 21.63 -3.06 -19.16
N VAL A 325 20.37 -2.71 -18.93
CA VAL A 325 19.56 -1.88 -19.83
C VAL A 325 20.13 -0.47 -19.95
N GLY A 326 20.49 0.13 -18.81
CA GLY A 326 21.05 1.48 -18.77
C GLY A 326 22.40 1.58 -19.50
N LYS A 327 23.28 0.57 -19.37
CA LYS A 327 24.53 0.52 -20.14
C LYS A 327 24.28 0.42 -21.64
N LEU A 328 23.30 -0.39 -22.06
CA LEU A 328 22.93 -0.55 -23.46
C LEU A 328 22.28 0.70 -24.06
N LEU A 329 21.53 1.47 -23.25
CA LEU A 329 20.82 2.67 -23.71
C LEU A 329 21.66 3.95 -23.61
N LEU A 330 22.44 4.13 -22.51
CA LEU A 330 23.24 5.34 -22.24
C LEU A 330 24.70 5.22 -22.77
N GLY A 331 25.15 4.03 -23.09
CA GLY A 331 26.48 3.77 -23.68
C GLY A 331 27.62 3.71 -22.66
N THR A 332 27.59 4.41 -21.52
CA THR A 332 28.70 4.46 -20.55
C THR A 332 28.23 4.26 -19.12
N TYR A 333 29.04 3.54 -18.29
CA TYR A 333 28.78 3.36 -16.87
C TYR A 333 28.84 4.68 -16.09
N LYS A 334 29.66 5.64 -16.51
CA LYS A 334 29.79 6.97 -15.92
C LYS A 334 28.46 7.74 -16.00
N GLN A 335 27.84 7.73 -17.19
CA GLN A 335 26.54 8.39 -17.41
C GLN A 335 25.43 7.67 -16.64
N LEU A 336 25.42 6.33 -16.69
CA LEU A 336 24.48 5.51 -15.92
C LEU A 336 24.55 5.86 -14.42
N GLY A 337 25.74 5.85 -13.82
CA GLY A 337 25.91 6.18 -12.39
C GLY A 337 25.48 7.62 -12.05
N LYS A 338 25.75 8.58 -12.94
CA LYS A 338 25.32 9.97 -12.77
C LYS A 338 23.79 10.10 -12.82
N SER A 339 23.14 9.46 -13.78
CA SER A 339 21.68 9.45 -13.92
C SER A 339 21.04 8.75 -12.71
N PHE A 340 21.57 7.59 -12.32
CA PHE A 340 21.09 6.86 -11.14
C PHE A 340 21.18 7.69 -9.86
N ALA A 341 22.33 8.30 -9.58
CA ALA A 341 22.51 9.15 -8.39
C ALA A 341 21.58 10.38 -8.39
N LYS A 342 21.24 10.92 -9.56
CA LYS A 342 20.26 12.01 -9.68
C LYS A 342 18.86 11.52 -9.32
N GLY A 343 18.45 10.34 -9.79
CA GLY A 343 17.16 9.75 -9.44
C GLY A 343 17.05 9.41 -7.95
N VAL A 344 18.13 8.92 -7.34
CA VAL A 344 18.21 8.72 -5.88
C VAL A 344 17.95 10.03 -5.12
N LYS A 345 18.56 11.14 -5.56
CA LYS A 345 18.33 12.46 -4.94
C LYS A 345 16.90 12.94 -5.11
N ASP A 346 16.26 12.66 -6.23
CA ASP A 346 14.90 13.11 -6.51
C ASP A 346 13.85 12.44 -5.59
N VAL A 347 14.14 11.25 -5.01
CA VAL A 347 13.25 10.52 -4.11
C VAL A 347 13.54 10.73 -2.60
N LEU A 348 14.61 11.44 -2.23
CA LEU A 348 14.94 11.71 -0.82
C LEU A 348 13.79 12.34 -0.02
N PRO A 349 12.99 13.29 -0.55
CA PRO A 349 11.83 13.81 0.17
C PRO A 349 10.82 12.75 0.58
N SER A 350 10.61 11.71 -0.25
CA SER A 350 9.69 10.60 0.06
C SER A 350 10.18 9.77 1.25
N ILE A 351 11.49 9.65 1.44
CA ILE A 351 12.08 8.92 2.56
C ILE A 351 11.75 9.61 3.89
N VAL A 352 11.87 10.95 3.93
CA VAL A 352 11.50 11.72 5.13
C VAL A 352 10.04 11.50 5.51
N ILE A 353 9.14 11.48 4.51
CA ILE A 353 7.72 11.22 4.70
C ILE A 353 7.49 9.82 5.30
N ILE A 354 8.14 8.81 4.75
CA ILE A 354 8.06 7.42 5.25
C ILE A 354 8.56 7.35 6.70
N MET A 355 9.69 7.98 7.00
CA MET A 355 10.26 7.97 8.35
C MET A 355 9.28 8.56 9.37
N ILE A 356 8.62 9.68 9.07
CA ILE A 356 7.65 10.30 9.98
C ILE A 356 6.42 9.39 10.14
N ALA A 357 5.91 8.78 9.05
CA ALA A 357 4.76 7.87 9.10
C ALA A 357 5.03 6.65 9.99
N PHE A 358 6.21 6.02 9.88
CA PHE A 358 6.60 4.92 10.76
C PHE A 358 6.85 5.38 12.20
N GLY A 359 7.34 6.61 12.40
CA GLY A 359 7.47 7.22 13.72
C GLY A 359 6.13 7.34 14.46
N ILE A 360 5.04 7.68 13.77
CA ILE A 360 3.69 7.73 14.33
C ILE A 360 3.29 6.35 14.88
N THR A 361 3.48 5.30 14.08
CA THR A 361 3.19 3.91 14.50
C THR A 361 4.04 3.50 15.70
N HIS A 362 5.33 3.86 15.69
CA HIS A 362 6.26 3.56 16.79
C HIS A 362 5.80 4.19 18.11
N ILE A 363 5.35 5.46 18.10
CA ILE A 363 4.81 6.12 19.31
C ILE A 363 3.58 5.37 19.84
N ALA A 364 2.65 4.96 18.98
CA ALA A 364 1.44 4.25 19.39
C ALA A 364 1.76 2.90 20.04
N GLN A 365 2.76 2.20 19.52
CA GLN A 365 3.24 0.90 20.05
C GLN A 365 3.96 1.07 21.39
N GLU A 366 4.95 1.96 21.45
CA GLU A 366 5.72 2.23 22.67
C GLU A 366 4.86 2.81 23.81
N GLY A 367 3.83 3.60 23.46
CA GLY A 367 2.88 4.13 24.42
C GLY A 367 1.93 3.07 25.04
N ASN A 368 1.97 1.82 24.57
CA ASN A 368 1.10 0.72 25.02
C ASN A 368 -0.40 1.06 25.01
N ILE A 369 -0.84 1.99 24.15
CA ILE A 369 -2.25 2.43 24.07
C ILE A 369 -3.11 1.44 23.26
N LEU A 370 -2.51 0.63 22.40
CA LEU A 370 -3.23 -0.24 21.49
C LEU A 370 -3.99 -1.36 22.24
N HIS A 371 -3.37 -1.96 23.25
CA HIS A 371 -4.00 -2.99 24.07
C HIS A 371 -5.16 -2.44 24.88
N THR A 372 -5.07 -1.21 25.35
CA THR A 372 -6.16 -0.52 26.06
C THR A 372 -7.33 -0.21 25.14
N ILE A 373 -7.06 0.30 23.95
CA ILE A 373 -8.10 0.53 22.93
C ILE A 373 -8.83 -0.77 22.62
N PHE A 374 -8.10 -1.87 22.51
CA PHE A 374 -8.68 -3.18 22.26
C PHE A 374 -9.54 -3.67 23.43
N TYR A 375 -9.08 -3.52 24.66
CA TYR A 375 -9.82 -3.92 25.86
C TYR A 375 -11.19 -3.23 25.94
N TYR A 376 -11.24 -1.92 25.75
CA TYR A 376 -12.53 -1.19 25.75
C TYR A 376 -13.42 -1.56 24.57
N PHE A 377 -12.82 -1.81 23.40
CA PHE A 377 -13.58 -2.31 22.25
C PHE A 377 -14.23 -3.67 22.58
N TYR A 378 -13.46 -4.62 23.09
CA TYR A 378 -13.95 -5.96 23.42
C TYR A 378 -15.17 -5.91 24.34
N ASN A 379 -15.07 -5.16 25.42
CA ASN A 379 -16.16 -5.00 26.37
C ASN A 379 -17.40 -4.28 25.80
N SER A 380 -17.27 -3.61 24.66
CA SER A 380 -18.40 -2.92 24.01
C SER A 380 -19.19 -3.77 23.03
N VAL A 381 -18.69 -4.95 22.64
CA VAL A 381 -19.31 -5.82 21.62
C VAL A 381 -19.93 -7.09 22.21
N THR A 382 -19.89 -7.25 23.53
CA THR A 382 -20.62 -8.32 24.24
C THR A 382 -22.12 -7.99 24.30
N ASP A 383 -22.97 -8.98 24.11
CA ASP A 383 -24.43 -8.90 24.24
C ASP A 383 -25.17 -8.00 23.23
N ILE A 384 -24.63 -7.82 22.02
CA ILE A 384 -25.28 -7.07 20.94
C ILE A 384 -25.60 -7.96 19.72
N SER A 385 -26.50 -7.48 18.85
CA SER A 385 -26.85 -8.23 17.64
C SER A 385 -25.64 -8.39 16.70
N PRO A 386 -25.51 -9.54 15.94
CA PRO A 386 -24.40 -9.77 15.04
C PRO A 386 -24.22 -8.67 14.00
N TYR A 387 -25.32 -8.09 13.51
CA TYR A 387 -25.27 -7.00 12.53
C TYR A 387 -24.66 -5.72 13.12
N LEU A 388 -25.02 -5.38 14.35
CA LEU A 388 -24.43 -4.22 15.02
C LEU A 388 -22.98 -4.49 15.39
N ALA A 389 -22.66 -5.70 15.83
CA ALA A 389 -21.31 -6.12 16.17
C ALA A 389 -20.37 -6.02 14.98
N VAL A 390 -20.78 -6.45 13.76
CA VAL A 390 -19.94 -6.36 12.57
C VAL A 390 -19.70 -4.91 12.14
N VAL A 391 -20.68 -4.01 12.34
CA VAL A 391 -20.51 -2.57 12.09
C VAL A 391 -19.47 -1.97 13.03
N ILE A 392 -19.61 -2.24 14.33
CA ILE A 392 -18.69 -1.74 15.37
C ILE A 392 -17.29 -2.33 15.12
N LEU A 393 -17.20 -3.61 14.78
CA LEU A 393 -15.95 -4.27 14.42
C LEU A 393 -15.28 -3.61 13.22
N TYR A 394 -16.05 -3.30 12.18
CA TYR A 394 -15.52 -2.65 10.99
C TYR A 394 -14.98 -1.25 11.30
N VAL A 395 -15.74 -0.46 12.06
CA VAL A 395 -15.30 0.87 12.51
C VAL A 395 -14.06 0.78 13.41
N PHE A 396 -14.04 -0.21 14.31
CA PHE A 396 -12.89 -0.44 15.18
C PHE A 396 -11.62 -0.74 14.37
N VAL A 397 -11.68 -1.66 13.39
CA VAL A 397 -10.52 -1.98 12.56
C VAL A 397 -10.09 -0.76 11.75
N LEU A 398 -11.02 0.04 11.21
CA LEU A 398 -10.71 1.30 10.53
C LEU A 398 -9.94 2.28 11.44
N ILE A 399 -10.29 2.36 12.72
CA ILE A 399 -9.56 3.20 13.69
C ILE A 399 -8.15 2.67 13.94
N ILE A 400 -8.02 1.37 14.14
CA ILE A 400 -6.70 0.73 14.38
C ILE A 400 -5.77 0.89 13.17
N GLU A 401 -6.31 0.86 11.96
CA GLU A 401 -5.56 1.10 10.72
C GLU A 401 -4.80 2.43 10.72
N PHE A 402 -5.36 3.45 11.35
CA PHE A 402 -4.68 4.73 11.48
C PHE A 402 -3.35 4.65 12.26
N PHE A 403 -3.29 3.74 13.24
CA PHE A 403 -2.11 3.54 14.10
C PHE A 403 -1.17 2.47 13.57
N ILE A 404 -1.69 1.43 12.92
CA ILE A 404 -0.91 0.29 12.43
C ILE A 404 -1.17 0.09 10.93
N PRO A 405 -0.47 0.79 10.04
CA PRO A 405 -0.66 0.66 8.59
C PRO A 405 -0.09 -0.64 8.01
N SER A 406 0.66 -1.44 8.79
CA SER A 406 1.22 -2.72 8.33
C SER A 406 0.16 -3.83 8.38
N ALA A 407 -0.26 -4.33 7.22
CA ALA A 407 -1.27 -5.38 7.09
C ALA A 407 -0.94 -6.65 7.89
N SER A 408 0.24 -7.23 7.69
CA SER A 408 0.63 -8.48 8.35
C SER A 408 0.80 -8.31 9.86
N ALA A 409 1.47 -7.23 10.32
CA ALA A 409 1.64 -6.96 11.74
C ALA A 409 0.30 -6.79 12.45
N LYS A 410 -0.63 -6.09 11.82
CA LYS A 410 -1.99 -5.87 12.33
C LYS A 410 -2.81 -7.16 12.33
N ALA A 411 -2.75 -7.98 11.28
CA ALA A 411 -3.44 -9.26 11.24
C ALA A 411 -3.02 -10.13 12.42
N VAL A 412 -1.72 -10.24 12.67
CA VAL A 412 -1.16 -11.02 13.78
C VAL A 412 -1.58 -10.48 15.15
N LEU A 413 -1.73 -9.16 15.28
CA LEU A 413 -2.16 -8.53 16.53
C LEU A 413 -3.68 -8.65 16.76
N ILE A 414 -4.48 -8.29 15.75
CA ILE A 414 -5.93 -8.07 15.92
C ILE A 414 -6.75 -9.34 15.72
N ILE A 415 -6.42 -10.14 14.70
CA ILE A 415 -7.24 -11.31 14.36
C ILE A 415 -7.32 -12.31 15.50
N PRO A 416 -6.21 -12.67 16.15
CA PRO A 416 -6.29 -13.49 17.34
C PRO A 416 -7.23 -12.90 18.38
N MET A 417 -7.10 -11.65 18.72
CA MET A 417 -7.91 -10.99 19.74
C MET A 417 -9.41 -10.99 19.40
N LEU A 418 -9.76 -10.79 18.12
CA LEU A 418 -11.14 -10.76 17.65
C LEU A 418 -11.78 -12.14 17.50
N THR A 419 -10.98 -13.17 17.23
CA THR A 419 -11.51 -14.53 17.04
C THR A 419 -11.61 -15.35 18.32
N LEU A 420 -11.00 -14.90 19.46
CA LEU A 420 -11.17 -15.50 20.79
C LEU A 420 -12.47 -15.11 21.47
N ALA A 421 -12.85 -13.88 21.26
CA ALA A 421 -14.11 -13.40 21.75
C ALA A 421 -15.18 -13.84 20.74
N PRO A 422 -15.82 -15.01 20.91
CA PRO A 422 -16.87 -15.39 20.00
C PRO A 422 -17.98 -14.34 20.13
N ILE A 423 -18.06 -13.48 19.12
CA ILE A 423 -19.23 -12.62 18.97
C ILE A 423 -20.32 -13.53 18.42
N GLU A 424 -21.37 -13.75 19.19
CA GLU A 424 -22.45 -14.67 18.83
C GLU A 424 -22.99 -14.32 17.43
N GLY A 425 -23.07 -15.33 16.55
CA GLY A 425 -23.54 -15.17 15.16
C GLY A 425 -22.54 -14.55 14.18
N ILE A 426 -21.28 -14.33 14.57
CA ILE A 426 -20.21 -13.88 13.66
C ILE A 426 -19.14 -14.96 13.53
N SER A 427 -18.96 -15.48 12.32
CA SER A 427 -17.91 -16.47 12.04
C SER A 427 -16.52 -15.83 11.97
N LYS A 428 -15.48 -16.65 12.15
CA LYS A 428 -14.08 -16.22 11.93
C LYS A 428 -13.86 -15.68 10.51
N THR A 429 -14.54 -16.23 9.52
CA THR A 429 -14.47 -15.78 8.12
C THR A 429 -14.99 -14.35 7.98
N VAL A 430 -16.10 -14.00 8.64
CA VAL A 430 -16.66 -12.64 8.65
C VAL A 430 -15.71 -11.67 9.35
N ILE A 431 -15.08 -12.08 10.46
CA ILE A 431 -14.06 -11.27 11.15
C ILE A 431 -12.90 -10.96 10.21
N ILE A 432 -12.38 -11.97 9.51
CA ILE A 432 -11.30 -11.80 8.54
C ILE A 432 -11.73 -10.89 7.40
N LEU A 433 -12.94 -11.06 6.85
CA LEU A 433 -13.47 -10.16 5.80
C LEU A 433 -13.54 -8.71 6.27
N THR A 434 -13.97 -8.50 7.52
CA THR A 434 -14.03 -7.16 8.11
C THR A 434 -12.65 -6.51 8.17
N TYR A 435 -11.65 -7.28 8.60
CA TYR A 435 -10.25 -6.86 8.58
C TYR A 435 -9.76 -6.52 7.17
N LEU A 436 -10.00 -7.40 6.17
CA LEU A 436 -9.59 -7.19 4.79
C LEU A 436 -10.18 -5.90 4.19
N PHE A 437 -11.46 -5.63 4.47
CA PHE A 437 -12.14 -4.46 3.95
C PHE A 437 -11.63 -3.16 4.58
N ALA A 438 -11.28 -3.18 5.84
CA ALA A 438 -10.70 -2.00 6.46
C ALA A 438 -9.29 -1.72 5.95
N ASP A 439 -8.43 -2.75 5.83
CA ASP A 439 -7.01 -2.62 5.53
C ASP A 439 -6.74 -1.95 4.16
N GLY A 440 -7.30 -2.48 3.08
CA GLY A 440 -6.94 -2.00 1.74
C GLY A 440 -7.40 -0.57 1.42
N TYR A 441 -8.56 -0.13 1.93
CA TYR A 441 -9.06 1.24 1.68
C TYR A 441 -8.28 2.28 2.46
N THR A 442 -7.89 1.99 3.68
CA THR A 442 -7.15 2.91 4.52
C THR A 442 -5.74 3.15 4.00
N ASN A 443 -5.15 2.16 3.34
CA ASN A 443 -3.86 2.28 2.67
C ASN A 443 -3.85 3.34 1.54
N VAL A 444 -5.01 3.71 1.02
CA VAL A 444 -5.14 4.77 -0.01
C VAL A 444 -5.95 5.98 0.47
N LEU A 445 -6.28 6.01 1.77
CA LEU A 445 -7.02 7.10 2.40
C LEU A 445 -6.23 7.81 3.50
N TYR A 446 -5.53 7.06 4.36
CA TYR A 446 -4.93 7.62 5.57
C TYR A 446 -3.54 8.22 5.31
N PRO A 447 -3.28 9.41 5.88
CA PRO A 447 -1.97 10.05 5.75
C PRO A 447 -0.86 9.33 6.51
N THR A 448 -1.20 8.35 7.34
CA THR A 448 -0.24 7.48 8.03
C THR A 448 0.29 6.36 7.14
N CYS A 449 -0.34 6.11 5.98
CA CYS A 449 0.12 5.10 5.05
C CYS A 449 1.26 5.62 4.15
N GLY A 450 2.45 5.04 4.28
CA GLY A 450 3.63 5.40 3.52
C GLY A 450 3.44 5.24 2.00
N THR A 451 2.76 4.18 1.57
CA THR A 451 2.47 3.89 0.15
C THR A 451 1.69 5.02 -0.51
N LEU A 452 0.63 5.51 0.16
CA LEU A 452 -0.15 6.64 -0.33
C LEU A 452 0.73 7.87 -0.50
N LEU A 453 1.48 8.22 0.54
CA LEU A 453 2.26 9.47 0.55
C LEU A 453 3.40 9.44 -0.48
N VAL A 454 4.06 8.29 -0.64
CA VAL A 454 5.06 8.09 -1.69
C VAL A 454 4.43 8.25 -3.07
N GLY A 455 3.30 7.59 -3.32
CA GLY A 455 2.60 7.71 -4.60
C GLY A 455 2.19 9.14 -4.93
N LEU A 456 1.61 9.86 -3.96
CA LEU A 456 1.21 11.26 -4.13
C LEU A 456 2.42 12.17 -4.36
N GLY A 457 3.52 11.91 -3.66
CA GLY A 457 4.75 12.63 -3.84
C GLY A 457 5.36 12.44 -5.23
N LEU A 458 5.40 11.21 -5.74
CA LEU A 458 5.84 10.91 -7.11
C LEU A 458 4.97 11.62 -8.15
N ALA A 459 3.67 11.77 -7.87
CA ALA A 459 2.71 12.40 -8.76
C ALA A 459 2.67 13.93 -8.66
N ASP A 460 3.35 14.53 -7.68
CA ASP A 460 3.20 15.95 -7.32
C ASP A 460 1.73 16.33 -7.07
N VAL A 461 1.00 15.44 -6.38
CA VAL A 461 -0.41 15.62 -5.97
C VAL A 461 -0.44 15.84 -4.47
N SER A 462 -1.07 16.94 -4.01
CA SER A 462 -1.22 17.17 -2.58
C SER A 462 -2.21 16.18 -1.95
N PHE A 463 -1.97 15.80 -0.69
CA PHE A 463 -2.90 14.94 0.06
C PHE A 463 -4.31 15.55 0.12
N ALA A 464 -4.43 16.86 0.32
CA ALA A 464 -5.72 17.55 0.35
C ALA A 464 -6.48 17.42 -0.99
N GLN A 465 -5.77 17.53 -2.12
CA GLN A 465 -6.35 17.32 -3.45
C GLN A 465 -6.79 15.87 -3.65
N TRP A 466 -5.96 14.92 -3.23
CA TRP A 466 -6.27 13.50 -3.26
C TRP A 466 -7.53 13.19 -2.45
N PHE A 467 -7.53 13.57 -1.18
CA PHE A 467 -8.64 13.37 -0.27
C PHE A 467 -9.94 13.95 -0.83
N LYS A 468 -9.93 15.24 -1.23
CA LYS A 468 -11.12 15.92 -1.78
C LYS A 468 -11.71 15.22 -3.01
N LYS A 469 -10.86 14.67 -3.90
CA LYS A 469 -11.32 14.06 -5.15
C LYS A 469 -11.71 12.59 -4.99
N THR A 470 -11.20 11.88 -3.97
CA THR A 470 -11.42 10.44 -3.82
C THR A 470 -12.34 10.09 -2.66
N ILE A 471 -12.52 10.98 -1.68
CA ILE A 471 -13.24 10.64 -0.44
C ILE A 471 -14.65 10.10 -0.67
N LEU A 472 -15.43 10.71 -1.55
CA LEU A 472 -16.78 10.24 -1.85
C LEU A 472 -16.79 8.84 -2.47
N PHE A 473 -15.83 8.55 -3.36
CA PHE A 473 -15.68 7.23 -3.94
C PHE A 473 -15.24 6.20 -2.89
N GLN A 474 -14.32 6.56 -2.01
CA GLN A 474 -13.85 5.67 -0.94
C GLN A 474 -14.94 5.40 0.10
N LEU A 475 -15.72 6.41 0.49
CA LEU A 475 -16.88 6.21 1.37
C LEU A 475 -17.94 5.31 0.71
N PHE A 476 -18.16 5.45 -0.59
CA PHE A 476 -19.03 4.54 -1.33
C PHE A 476 -18.52 3.10 -1.30
N LEU A 477 -17.22 2.88 -1.51
CA LEU A 477 -16.62 1.54 -1.42
C LEU A 477 -16.71 0.97 0.00
N MET A 478 -16.50 1.79 1.03
CA MET A 478 -16.64 1.39 2.42
C MET A 478 -18.09 1.00 2.76
N ALA A 479 -19.06 1.78 2.29
CA ALA A 479 -20.48 1.45 2.46
C ALA A 479 -20.86 0.15 1.72
N LEU A 480 -20.34 -0.03 0.51
CA LEU A 480 -20.53 -1.27 -0.26
C LEU A 480 -19.89 -2.48 0.45
N SER A 481 -18.71 -2.31 1.04
CA SER A 481 -18.07 -3.35 1.84
C SER A 481 -18.89 -3.70 3.09
N LEU A 482 -19.45 -2.69 3.76
CA LEU A 482 -20.35 -2.92 4.89
C LEU A 482 -21.60 -3.69 4.47
N ALA A 483 -22.17 -3.40 3.30
CA ALA A 483 -23.30 -4.17 2.75
C ALA A 483 -22.91 -5.64 2.50
N PHE A 484 -21.71 -5.89 1.96
CA PHE A 484 -21.20 -7.26 1.83
C PHE A 484 -20.98 -7.94 3.18
N LEU A 485 -20.49 -7.25 4.20
CA LEU A 485 -20.34 -7.81 5.54
C LEU A 485 -21.70 -8.17 6.16
N MET A 486 -22.69 -7.29 6.03
CA MET A 486 -24.05 -7.58 6.47
C MET A 486 -24.65 -8.82 5.75
N LEU A 487 -24.43 -8.91 4.43
CA LEU A 487 -24.85 -10.07 3.65
C LEU A 487 -24.10 -11.34 4.09
N ALA A 488 -22.81 -11.26 4.39
CA ALA A 488 -22.02 -12.39 4.89
C ALA A 488 -22.57 -12.93 6.22
N VAL A 489 -22.95 -12.04 7.16
CA VAL A 489 -23.62 -12.41 8.41
C VAL A 489 -24.99 -13.06 8.12
N PHE A 490 -25.77 -12.49 7.20
CA PHE A 490 -27.10 -12.99 6.83
C PHE A 490 -27.08 -14.41 6.27
N ILE A 491 -26.10 -14.72 5.42
CA ILE A 491 -25.97 -16.06 4.80
C ILE A 491 -25.22 -17.06 5.68
N GLY A 492 -24.72 -16.64 6.85
CA GLY A 492 -23.97 -17.52 7.77
C GLY A 492 -22.62 -17.95 7.22
N LEU A 493 -21.90 -17.06 6.51
CA LEU A 493 -20.64 -17.36 5.84
C LEU A 493 -19.58 -17.84 6.83
#